data_05f6824840f772833e445ef526bf6cdf
#
_entry.id   05f6824840f772833e445ef526bf6cdf
#
_cell.length_a   1.000
_cell.length_b   1.000
_cell.length_c   1.000
_cell.angle_alpha   90.00
_cell.angle_beta   90.00
_cell.angle_gamma   90.00
#
_symmetry.space_group_name_H-M   'P 1'
#
loop_
_entity.id
_entity.type
_entity.pdbx_description
1 polymer ?
#
loop_
_entity_poly.entity_id
_entity_poly.type
_entity_poly.pdbx_seq_one_letter_code
_entity_poly.pdbx_strand_id
1 'polypeptide(L)'
;MYDSAIFPEPLRKEALVRLRLSDPGGYSRQAGYQGRNAMVNTPHDALFKTFMSHPETVGDFLGIHLPAELLALCDLKTLKLASGSFIDESLRASYSDVLWSLQTCDGVGYVYALIEHQSSPDKHMAFRLMRYAFAAMQRHLEAGHDTLPLVIPMLFYHGEKSPYPFSMRWLDAFAEPEVARVLYDGVLPLVDLTVLSDDDIMGHRRIALLEFLQKNIRRRDLMEMTENLLRLLRAGYTTDSQFRALIHYLAETGRTTQPEAFFRQLAGGMTPREEKMMKKKLTLMEWAEIQHDEGRNEGEQQTTLKIARALISHGVALKTIAQTTGLSIEELAEINR
;
A
#
# COMPACT_ATOMS: atom_id res chain seq x y z
N MET A 1 6.48 14.24 -23.55
CA MET A 1 7.69 14.99 -23.15
C MET A 1 7.71 15.01 -21.63
N TYR A 2 8.49 14.15 -21.03
CA TYR A 2 8.74 14.26 -19.59
C TYR A 2 9.48 15.57 -19.35
N ASP A 3 8.85 16.43 -18.56
CA ASP A 3 9.45 17.69 -18.15
C ASP A 3 10.77 17.39 -17.43
N SER A 4 11.88 17.86 -18.04
CA SER A 4 13.25 17.59 -17.61
C SER A 4 13.65 18.31 -16.30
N ALA A 5 12.67 18.83 -15.56
CA ALA A 5 12.87 19.72 -14.42
C ALA A 5 13.11 18.99 -13.08
N ILE A 6 12.94 17.67 -12.99
CA ILE A 6 13.02 16.96 -11.68
C ILE A 6 14.46 16.76 -11.20
N PHE A 7 15.45 16.72 -12.12
CA PHE A 7 16.86 16.63 -11.76
C PHE A 7 17.69 17.64 -12.56
N PRO A 8 18.35 18.63 -11.94
CA PRO A 8 19.29 19.49 -12.63
C PRO A 8 20.43 18.68 -13.26
N GLU A 9 20.84 19.04 -14.48
CA GLU A 9 21.76 18.27 -15.33
C GLU A 9 23.09 17.80 -14.67
N PRO A 10 23.72 18.56 -13.77
CA PRO A 10 24.96 18.11 -13.14
C PRO A 10 24.77 16.91 -12.21
N LEU A 11 23.62 16.79 -11.54
CA LEU A 11 23.34 15.65 -10.64
C LEU A 11 22.99 14.37 -11.41
N ARG A 12 22.45 14.47 -12.63
CA ARG A 12 22.16 13.31 -13.49
C ARG A 12 23.40 12.51 -13.87
N LYS A 13 24.49 13.16 -14.19
CA LYS A 13 25.70 12.46 -14.66
C LYS A 13 26.46 11.79 -13.53
N GLU A 14 26.57 12.43 -12.37
CA GLU A 14 27.30 11.88 -11.24
C GLU A 14 26.52 10.76 -10.52
N ALA A 15 25.20 10.90 -10.33
CA ALA A 15 24.38 9.86 -9.70
C ALA A 15 24.29 8.58 -10.56
N LEU A 16 24.17 8.72 -11.89
CA LEU A 16 24.13 7.57 -12.81
C LEU A 16 25.48 6.85 -12.93
N VAL A 17 26.59 7.55 -12.75
CA VAL A 17 27.94 6.95 -12.75
C VAL A 17 28.19 6.19 -11.45
N ARG A 18 27.77 6.71 -10.30
CA ARG A 18 27.94 6.06 -8.99
C ARG A 18 27.01 4.86 -8.78
N LEU A 19 25.76 4.91 -9.27
CA LEU A 19 24.84 3.75 -9.24
C LEU A 19 25.29 2.58 -10.13
N ARG A 20 26.16 2.82 -11.12
CA ARG A 20 26.76 1.75 -11.96
C ARG A 20 28.00 1.09 -11.36
N LEU A 21 28.58 1.67 -10.32
CA LEU A 21 29.81 1.18 -9.70
C LEU A 21 29.61 0.48 -8.35
N SER A 22 28.39 0.45 -7.81
CA SER A 22 28.04 -0.38 -6.65
C SER A 22 27.67 -1.78 -7.12
N ASP A 23 28.66 -2.66 -7.07
CA ASP A 23 28.54 -4.11 -7.28
C ASP A 23 27.50 -4.70 -6.29
N PRO A 24 26.47 -5.43 -6.73
CA PRO A 24 25.49 -6.04 -5.82
C PRO A 24 25.99 -7.34 -5.16
N GLY A 25 27.30 -7.56 -5.11
CA GLY A 25 27.93 -8.72 -4.52
C GLY A 25 28.47 -8.48 -3.11
N GLY A 26 27.64 -8.64 -2.08
CA GLY A 26 28.17 -8.59 -0.73
C GLY A 26 27.20 -8.39 0.42
N TYR A 27 25.97 -8.89 0.32
CA TYR A 27 25.17 -9.10 1.54
C TYR A 27 25.64 -10.37 2.26
N SER A 28 26.71 -10.29 3.02
CA SER A 28 27.00 -11.27 4.06
C SER A 28 25.88 -11.23 5.10
N ARG A 29 25.08 -12.30 5.12
CA ARG A 29 24.20 -12.63 6.24
C ARG A 29 25.05 -12.87 7.46
N GLN A 30 25.23 -11.83 8.32
CA GLN A 30 25.58 -12.01 9.74
C GLN A 30 25.55 -10.63 10.43
N ALA A 31 24.37 -10.23 10.87
CA ALA A 31 24.16 -9.52 12.11
C ALA A 31 22.76 -9.89 12.55
N GLY A 32 22.65 -10.93 13.34
CA GLY A 32 21.43 -11.30 14.02
C GLY A 32 20.96 -10.11 14.86
N TYR A 33 19.82 -9.55 14.49
CA TYR A 33 19.06 -8.65 15.33
C TYR A 33 18.56 -9.49 16.52
N GLN A 34 19.35 -9.63 17.55
CA GLN A 34 18.91 -10.17 18.84
C GLN A 34 18.05 -9.11 19.52
N GLY A 35 16.83 -8.96 19.04
CA GLY A 35 15.79 -8.19 19.70
C GLY A 35 15.14 -9.02 20.81
N ARG A 36 15.77 -9.09 21.95
CA ARG A 36 15.12 -9.40 23.23
C ARG A 36 15.65 -8.42 24.27
N ASN A 37 15.13 -7.20 24.22
CA ASN A 37 15.12 -6.37 25.42
C ASN A 37 13.68 -6.35 25.93
N ALA A 38 13.41 -7.19 26.93
CA ALA A 38 12.29 -6.99 27.81
C ALA A 38 12.32 -5.54 28.29
N MET A 39 11.17 -4.86 28.34
CA MET A 39 11.03 -3.51 28.89
C MET A 39 11.61 -3.49 30.31
N VAL A 40 12.85 -3.08 30.45
CA VAL A 40 13.37 -2.63 31.73
C VAL A 40 12.94 -1.17 31.80
N ASN A 41 11.81 -0.89 32.49
CA ASN A 41 11.47 0.48 32.87
C ASN A 41 12.62 0.99 33.75
N THR A 42 13.51 1.77 33.17
CA THR A 42 14.57 2.39 33.95
C THR A 42 13.96 3.45 34.86
N PRO A 43 14.54 3.73 36.04
CA PRO A 43 14.08 4.83 36.90
C PRO A 43 13.95 6.16 36.15
N HIS A 44 14.80 6.41 35.18
CA HIS A 44 14.77 7.60 34.31
C HIS A 44 13.51 7.64 33.44
N ASP A 45 13.14 6.52 32.81
CA ASP A 45 11.94 6.44 31.98
C ASP A 45 10.66 6.62 32.82
N ALA A 46 10.64 6.01 34.01
CA ALA A 46 9.51 6.14 34.92
C ALA A 46 9.32 7.61 35.36
N LEU A 47 10.42 8.29 35.70
CA LEU A 47 10.42 9.69 36.08
C LEU A 47 9.94 10.57 34.90
N PHE A 48 10.53 10.39 33.72
CA PHE A 48 10.16 11.13 32.52
C PHE A 48 8.67 10.99 32.20
N LYS A 49 8.16 9.76 32.13
CA LYS A 49 6.74 9.49 31.88
C LYS A 49 5.83 10.12 32.93
N THR A 50 6.20 10.06 34.19
CA THR A 50 5.41 10.69 35.26
C THR A 50 5.29 12.19 35.05
N PHE A 51 6.38 12.89 34.78
CA PHE A 51 6.32 14.34 34.54
C PHE A 51 5.63 14.69 33.23
N MET A 52 5.95 13.98 32.13
CA MET A 52 5.42 14.24 30.80
C MET A 52 4.01 13.67 30.58
N SER A 53 3.37 13.11 31.60
CA SER A 53 1.95 12.79 31.58
C SER A 53 1.04 13.93 32.04
N HIS A 54 1.60 15.04 32.55
CA HIS A 54 0.86 16.19 33.03
C HIS A 54 0.79 17.31 31.98
N PRO A 55 -0.40 17.79 31.58
CA PRO A 55 -0.54 18.77 30.50
C PRO A 55 0.16 20.10 30.81
N GLU A 56 0.16 20.55 32.07
CA GLU A 56 0.87 21.77 32.46
C GLU A 56 2.38 21.65 32.25
N THR A 57 2.98 20.51 32.65
CA THR A 57 4.40 20.25 32.46
C THR A 57 4.79 20.23 30.99
N VAL A 58 3.96 19.60 30.17
CA VAL A 58 4.19 19.53 28.72
C VAL A 58 3.94 20.90 28.06
N GLY A 59 2.95 21.65 28.51
CA GLY A 59 2.73 23.02 28.07
C GLY A 59 3.95 23.92 28.32
N ASP A 60 4.53 23.88 29.52
CA ASP A 60 5.75 24.61 29.86
C ASP A 60 6.94 24.11 29.01
N PHE A 61 7.09 22.80 28.88
CA PHE A 61 8.15 22.20 28.07
C PHE A 61 8.09 22.66 26.61
N LEU A 62 6.91 22.58 25.98
CA LEU A 62 6.71 23.04 24.60
C LEU A 62 6.90 24.55 24.47
N GLY A 63 6.40 25.33 25.42
CA GLY A 63 6.56 26.78 25.45
C GLY A 63 8.02 27.25 25.54
N ILE A 64 8.87 26.46 26.19
CA ILE A 64 10.32 26.77 26.36
C ILE A 64 11.14 26.26 25.16
N HIS A 65 10.83 25.08 24.63
CA HIS A 65 11.72 24.36 23.72
C HIS A 65 11.29 24.35 22.27
N LEU A 66 10.03 24.69 21.97
CA LEU A 66 9.62 24.80 20.56
C LEU A 66 10.14 26.11 19.93
N PRO A 67 10.57 26.07 18.65
CA PRO A 67 10.75 27.28 17.87
C PRO A 67 9.50 28.16 17.86
N ALA A 68 9.67 29.47 17.93
CA ALA A 68 8.56 30.42 18.04
C ALA A 68 7.51 30.27 16.93
N GLU A 69 7.95 29.97 15.71
CA GLU A 69 7.07 29.77 14.55
C GLU A 69 6.17 28.51 14.73
N LEU A 70 6.69 27.44 15.29
CA LEU A 70 5.91 26.22 15.58
C LEU A 70 5.01 26.43 16.79
N LEU A 71 5.50 27.11 17.82
CA LEU A 71 4.71 27.42 19.02
C LEU A 71 3.49 28.28 18.68
N ALA A 72 3.64 29.23 17.77
CA ALA A 72 2.56 30.10 17.33
C ALA A 72 1.39 29.34 16.65
N LEU A 73 1.64 28.15 16.14
CA LEU A 73 0.60 27.29 15.56
C LEU A 73 -0.20 26.51 16.60
N CYS A 74 0.30 26.40 17.83
CA CYS A 74 -0.18 25.48 18.84
C CYS A 74 -1.08 26.14 19.88
N ASP A 75 -2.30 25.66 20.06
CA ASP A 75 -3.11 26.02 21.24
C ASP A 75 -2.79 25.06 22.41
N LEU A 76 -1.82 25.44 23.23
CA LEU A 76 -1.37 24.64 24.38
C LEU A 76 -2.45 24.35 25.41
N LYS A 77 -3.57 25.12 25.43
CA LYS A 77 -4.69 24.88 26.33
C LYS A 77 -5.49 23.64 25.96
N THR A 78 -5.35 23.17 24.75
CA THR A 78 -6.04 21.99 24.22
C THR A 78 -5.24 20.69 24.31
N LEU A 79 -4.08 20.70 24.99
CA LEU A 79 -3.22 19.54 25.18
C LEU A 79 -3.98 18.35 25.77
N LYS A 80 -3.91 17.22 25.07
CA LYS A 80 -4.48 15.93 25.50
C LYS A 80 -3.46 14.83 25.27
N LEU A 81 -3.20 14.03 26.28
CA LEU A 81 -2.33 12.85 26.13
C LEU A 81 -3.00 11.88 25.15
N ALA A 82 -2.35 11.60 24.03
CA ALA A 82 -2.83 10.61 23.09
C ALA A 82 -2.68 9.22 23.69
N SER A 83 -3.73 8.40 23.60
CA SER A 83 -3.70 7.06 24.18
C SER A 83 -2.58 6.23 23.57
N GLY A 84 -1.94 5.36 24.35
CA GLY A 84 -0.87 4.46 23.89
C GLY A 84 -1.27 3.52 22.76
N SER A 85 -2.56 3.50 22.34
CA SER A 85 -3.05 2.80 21.15
C SER A 85 -2.67 3.49 19.84
N PHE A 86 -2.18 4.73 19.88
CA PHE A 86 -1.74 5.48 18.70
C PHE A 86 -0.40 5.03 18.12
N ILE A 87 0.35 4.20 18.82
CA ILE A 87 1.64 3.69 18.34
C ILE A 87 1.48 2.20 18.05
N ASP A 88 1.88 1.74 16.88
CA ASP A 88 1.86 0.34 16.45
C ASP A 88 2.50 -0.57 17.53
N GLU A 89 1.92 -1.78 17.76
CA GLU A 89 2.45 -2.74 18.76
C GLU A 89 3.91 -3.12 18.50
N SER A 90 4.34 -3.17 17.24
CA SER A 90 5.73 -3.39 16.86
C SER A 90 6.65 -2.24 17.27
N LEU A 91 6.09 -1.03 17.43
CA LEU A 91 6.80 0.18 17.86
C LEU A 91 6.71 0.40 19.38
N ARG A 92 5.67 -0.14 20.04
CA ARG A 92 5.49 -0.06 21.51
C ARG A 92 6.56 -0.82 22.31
N ALA A 93 7.12 -1.87 21.75
CA ALA A 93 8.02 -2.77 22.47
C ALA A 93 9.40 -2.17 22.80
N SER A 94 9.68 -0.94 22.37
CA SER A 94 11.07 -0.44 22.39
C SER A 94 11.30 0.91 23.05
N TYR A 95 10.27 1.78 23.34
CA TYR A 95 10.58 3.20 23.63
C TYR A 95 9.64 3.90 24.63
N SER A 96 10.23 4.92 25.30
CA SER A 96 9.65 5.79 26.32
C SER A 96 8.89 7.00 25.73
N ASP A 97 8.24 6.83 24.61
CA ASP A 97 7.68 7.96 23.86
C ASP A 97 6.38 8.48 24.47
N VAL A 98 6.22 9.78 24.47
CA VAL A 98 4.99 10.43 24.87
C VAL A 98 4.43 11.20 23.66
N LEU A 99 3.18 10.93 23.33
CA LEU A 99 2.48 11.59 22.24
C LEU A 99 1.35 12.44 22.80
N TRP A 100 1.38 13.72 22.50
CA TRP A 100 0.36 14.67 22.87
C TRP A 100 -0.35 15.22 21.63
N SER A 101 -1.67 15.26 21.66
CA SER A 101 -2.48 15.93 20.66
C SER A 101 -2.89 17.31 21.16
N LEU A 102 -2.93 18.27 20.24
CA LEU A 102 -3.42 19.62 20.50
C LEU A 102 -4.05 20.19 19.22
N GLN A 103 -4.87 21.24 19.38
CA GLN A 103 -5.45 21.95 18.24
C GLN A 103 -4.53 23.07 17.76
N THR A 104 -4.72 23.50 16.53
CA THR A 104 -4.10 24.73 16.02
C THR A 104 -4.81 25.96 16.60
N CYS A 105 -4.10 27.08 16.66
CA CYS A 105 -4.67 28.34 17.22
C CYS A 105 -5.90 28.85 16.47
N ASP A 106 -6.03 28.52 15.19
CA ASP A 106 -7.20 28.82 14.36
C ASP A 106 -8.36 27.81 14.51
N GLY A 107 -8.15 26.74 15.28
CA GLY A 107 -9.11 25.67 15.50
C GLY A 107 -9.31 24.71 14.32
N VAL A 108 -8.58 24.90 13.23
CA VAL A 108 -8.71 24.13 11.98
C VAL A 108 -7.56 23.14 11.82
N GLY A 109 -7.46 22.15 12.63
CA GLY A 109 -6.44 21.13 12.45
C GLY A 109 -5.92 20.55 13.75
N TYR A 110 -5.02 19.59 13.61
CA TYR A 110 -4.41 18.88 14.73
C TYR A 110 -2.90 18.94 14.63
N VAL A 111 -2.25 19.11 15.77
CA VAL A 111 -0.82 18.99 15.94
C VAL A 111 -0.57 17.89 16.95
N TYR A 112 0.46 17.07 16.70
CA TYR A 112 0.94 16.11 17.66
C TYR A 112 2.39 16.45 18.06
N ALA A 113 2.64 16.53 19.36
CA ALA A 113 3.99 16.62 19.89
C ALA A 113 4.46 15.22 20.30
N LEU A 114 5.44 14.71 19.58
CA LEU A 114 6.08 13.43 19.82
C LEU A 114 7.42 13.67 20.52
N ILE A 115 7.54 13.23 21.78
CA ILE A 115 8.73 13.47 22.58
C ILE A 115 9.39 12.14 22.90
N GLU A 116 10.56 11.89 22.32
CA GLU A 116 11.38 10.72 22.55
C GLU A 116 12.41 11.00 23.66
N HIS A 117 12.49 10.11 24.65
CA HIS A 117 13.42 10.20 25.77
C HIS A 117 14.63 9.27 25.57
N GLN A 118 15.85 9.80 25.61
CA GLN A 118 17.02 9.03 25.24
C GLN A 118 18.26 9.36 26.11
N SER A 119 18.89 8.32 26.67
CA SER A 119 20.15 8.43 27.41
C SER A 119 21.40 8.13 26.59
N SER A 120 21.25 7.39 25.48
CA SER A 120 22.35 7.03 24.60
C SER A 120 22.15 7.64 23.21
N PRO A 121 23.21 8.21 22.59
CA PRO A 121 23.06 8.77 21.24
C PRO A 121 22.84 7.67 20.21
N ASP A 122 21.83 7.86 19.35
CA ASP A 122 21.50 6.96 18.25
C ASP A 122 21.73 7.66 16.92
N LYS A 123 22.55 7.05 16.06
CA LYS A 123 22.88 7.58 14.73
C LYS A 123 21.65 7.76 13.85
N HIS A 124 20.62 6.94 14.05
CA HIS A 124 19.39 6.95 13.24
C HIS A 124 18.19 7.57 13.98
N MET A 125 18.44 8.36 15.04
CA MET A 125 17.37 8.96 15.84
C MET A 125 16.42 9.81 15.01
N ALA A 126 16.92 10.68 14.15
CA ALA A 126 16.08 11.52 13.31
C ALA A 126 15.17 10.70 12.37
N PHE A 127 15.68 9.62 11.77
CA PHE A 127 14.87 8.70 10.97
C PHE A 127 13.82 7.97 11.83
N ARG A 128 14.20 7.55 13.05
CA ARG A 128 13.29 6.89 14.00
C ARG A 128 12.14 7.81 14.40
N LEU A 129 12.42 9.06 14.69
CA LEU A 129 11.42 10.08 14.99
C LEU A 129 10.46 10.33 13.80
N MET A 130 10.99 10.40 12.57
CA MET A 130 10.15 10.51 11.36
C MET A 130 9.24 9.29 11.18
N ARG A 131 9.73 8.08 11.43
CA ARG A 131 8.93 6.86 11.36
C ARG A 131 7.75 6.88 12.34
N TYR A 132 7.96 7.41 13.56
CA TYR A 132 6.90 7.59 14.54
C TYR A 132 5.93 8.71 14.13
N ALA A 133 6.44 9.79 13.55
CA ALA A 133 5.61 10.86 13.02
C ALA A 133 4.67 10.34 11.92
N PHE A 134 5.16 9.54 10.97
CA PHE A 134 4.33 8.91 9.94
C PHE A 134 3.30 7.94 10.54
N ALA A 135 3.67 7.17 11.57
CA ALA A 135 2.72 6.29 12.25
C ALA A 135 1.60 7.09 12.95
N ALA A 136 1.91 8.22 13.56
CA ALA A 136 0.92 9.11 14.16
C ALA A 136 -0.01 9.73 13.09
N MET A 137 0.55 10.18 11.95
CA MET A 137 -0.23 10.68 10.81
C MET A 137 -1.19 9.60 10.27
N GLN A 138 -0.70 8.38 10.07
CA GLN A 138 -1.50 7.26 9.60
C GLN A 138 -2.68 6.97 10.54
N ARG A 139 -2.43 6.93 11.85
CA ARG A 139 -3.48 6.71 12.87
C ARG A 139 -4.52 7.80 12.89
N HIS A 140 -4.12 9.05 12.64
CA HIS A 140 -5.04 10.17 12.54
C HIS A 140 -6.02 9.97 11.36
N LEU A 141 -5.53 9.54 10.19
CA LEU A 141 -6.40 9.19 9.05
C LEU A 141 -7.32 8.01 9.37
N GLU A 142 -6.80 6.96 10.03
CA GLU A 142 -7.59 5.79 10.45
C GLU A 142 -8.70 6.14 11.46
N ALA A 143 -8.53 7.23 12.23
CA ALA A 143 -9.56 7.77 13.12
C ALA A 143 -10.67 8.52 12.36
N GLY A 144 -10.60 8.62 11.03
CA GLY A 144 -11.62 9.21 10.16
C GLY A 144 -11.39 10.68 9.78
N HIS A 145 -10.19 11.20 9.98
CA HIS A 145 -9.81 12.53 9.51
C HIS A 145 -9.35 12.52 8.06
N ASP A 146 -9.68 13.54 7.28
CA ASP A 146 -9.39 13.60 5.84
C ASP A 146 -8.03 14.24 5.52
N THR A 147 -7.41 14.93 6.48
CA THR A 147 -6.15 15.64 6.29
C THR A 147 -5.07 15.13 7.24
N LEU A 148 -3.81 15.20 6.80
CA LEU A 148 -2.69 14.83 7.67
C LEU A 148 -2.52 15.89 8.78
N PRO A 149 -2.29 15.47 10.03
CA PRO A 149 -1.94 16.38 11.11
C PRO A 149 -0.48 16.81 10.99
N LEU A 150 -0.14 17.95 11.54
CA LEU A 150 1.26 18.27 11.81
C LEU A 150 1.75 17.41 12.98
N VAL A 151 2.88 16.76 12.81
CA VAL A 151 3.54 16.04 13.90
C VAL A 151 4.89 16.68 14.14
N ILE A 152 5.15 17.14 15.36
CA ILE A 152 6.40 17.79 15.77
C ILE A 152 7.23 16.77 16.56
N PRO A 153 8.20 16.10 15.93
CA PRO A 153 9.05 15.15 16.61
C PRO A 153 10.17 15.88 17.37
N MET A 154 10.32 15.55 18.64
CA MET A 154 11.32 16.14 19.53
C MET A 154 12.14 15.06 20.21
N LEU A 155 13.43 15.29 20.39
CA LEU A 155 14.32 14.46 21.17
C LEU A 155 14.63 15.12 22.51
N PHE A 156 14.30 14.45 23.60
CA PHE A 156 14.76 14.80 24.94
C PHE A 156 15.98 13.96 25.27
N TYR A 157 17.16 14.52 25.09
CA TYR A 157 18.43 13.82 25.29
C TYR A 157 19.08 14.21 26.62
N HIS A 158 19.44 13.21 27.42
CA HIS A 158 20.11 13.40 28.72
C HIS A 158 21.35 12.50 28.89
N GLY A 159 21.99 12.10 27.78
CA GLY A 159 23.13 11.21 27.78
C GLY A 159 24.44 11.90 28.15
N GLU A 160 25.47 11.08 28.38
CA GLU A 160 26.81 11.55 28.80
C GLU A 160 27.58 12.29 27.69
N LYS A 161 27.33 11.94 26.41
CA LYS A 161 27.99 12.62 25.28
C LYS A 161 27.36 13.97 25.04
N SER A 162 28.15 15.03 25.17
CA SER A 162 27.69 16.41 24.96
C SER A 162 28.64 17.16 24.03
N PRO A 163 28.11 17.91 23.02
CA PRO A 163 26.70 17.94 22.60
C PRO A 163 26.23 16.63 21.98
N TYR A 164 24.90 16.51 21.69
CA TYR A 164 24.36 15.36 20.94
C TYR A 164 25.11 15.22 19.62
N PRO A 165 25.70 14.04 19.31
CA PRO A 165 26.73 13.95 18.26
C PRO A 165 26.19 13.73 16.84
N PHE A 166 24.89 13.51 16.67
CA PHE A 166 24.30 13.18 15.37
C PHE A 166 23.34 14.25 14.87
N SER A 167 23.21 14.36 13.56
CA SER A 167 22.27 15.28 12.92
C SER A 167 20.82 14.91 13.26
N MET A 168 20.01 15.93 13.56
CA MET A 168 18.56 15.80 13.70
C MET A 168 17.83 15.97 12.37
N ARG A 169 18.55 16.07 11.27
CA ARG A 169 18.03 16.04 9.91
C ARG A 169 18.05 14.60 9.38
N TRP A 170 16.91 13.95 9.26
CA TRP A 170 16.85 12.53 8.87
C TRP A 170 17.44 12.23 7.48
N LEU A 171 17.41 13.21 6.57
CA LEU A 171 18.01 13.09 5.23
C LEU A 171 19.54 13.02 5.25
N ASP A 172 20.18 13.47 6.32
CA ASP A 172 21.64 13.36 6.47
C ASP A 172 22.09 11.91 6.78
N ALA A 173 21.15 11.01 7.08
CA ALA A 173 21.45 9.59 7.31
C ALA A 173 21.64 8.78 6.01
N PHE A 174 21.32 9.34 4.85
CA PHE A 174 21.54 8.68 3.56
C PHE A 174 23.01 8.75 3.13
N ALA A 175 23.44 7.78 2.32
CA ALA A 175 24.78 7.81 1.73
C ALA A 175 24.98 9.01 0.81
N GLU A 176 23.92 9.46 0.13
CA GLU A 176 23.87 10.62 -0.75
C GLU A 176 22.78 11.59 -0.28
N PRO A 177 23.04 12.43 0.73
CA PRO A 177 22.03 13.29 1.34
C PRO A 177 21.41 14.30 0.38
N GLU A 178 22.18 14.82 -0.58
CA GLU A 178 21.68 15.78 -1.59
C GLU A 178 20.66 15.12 -2.53
N VAL A 179 20.92 13.88 -2.95
CA VAL A 179 19.97 13.12 -3.77
C VAL A 179 18.71 12.80 -2.95
N ALA A 180 18.87 12.45 -1.68
CA ALA A 180 17.73 12.21 -0.78
C ALA A 180 16.86 13.47 -0.61
N ARG A 181 17.45 14.67 -0.52
CA ARG A 181 16.69 15.93 -0.46
C ARG A 181 15.87 16.14 -1.73
N VAL A 182 16.46 15.95 -2.90
CA VAL A 182 15.73 16.08 -4.16
C VAL A 182 14.56 15.11 -4.24
N LEU A 183 14.74 13.89 -3.74
CA LEU A 183 13.71 12.84 -3.78
C LEU A 183 12.58 13.07 -2.77
N TYR A 184 12.91 13.47 -1.53
CA TYR A 184 11.95 13.48 -0.42
C TYR A 184 11.41 14.86 -0.05
N ASP A 185 12.11 15.96 -0.44
CA ASP A 185 11.62 17.33 -0.25
C ASP A 185 10.86 17.84 -1.48
N GLY A 186 10.93 17.10 -2.61
CA GLY A 186 10.32 17.45 -3.88
C GLY A 186 9.02 16.72 -4.17
N VAL A 187 8.53 16.94 -5.39
CA VAL A 187 7.36 16.22 -5.92
C VAL A 187 7.76 14.79 -6.28
N LEU A 188 7.01 13.82 -5.79
CA LEU A 188 7.24 12.41 -6.13
C LEU A 188 6.98 12.16 -7.61
N PRO A 189 7.80 11.32 -8.28
CA PRO A 189 7.59 10.97 -9.68
C PRO A 189 6.22 10.32 -9.90
N LEU A 190 5.45 10.86 -10.82
CA LEU A 190 4.16 10.32 -11.25
C LEU A 190 4.27 9.83 -12.69
N VAL A 191 3.85 8.58 -12.93
CA VAL A 191 3.62 8.05 -14.28
C VAL A 191 2.11 8.02 -14.51
N ASP A 192 1.61 9.03 -15.22
CA ASP A 192 0.19 9.13 -15.55
C ASP A 192 -0.05 8.65 -16.99
N LEU A 193 -0.54 7.42 -17.13
CA LEU A 193 -0.83 6.84 -18.44
C LEU A 193 -2.03 7.52 -19.12
N THR A 194 -2.86 8.24 -18.40
CA THR A 194 -4.09 8.83 -18.96
C THR A 194 -3.82 9.98 -19.91
N VAL A 195 -2.67 10.64 -19.76
CA VAL A 195 -2.26 11.79 -20.56
C VAL A 195 -1.28 11.44 -21.67
N LEU A 196 -0.70 10.23 -21.68
CA LEU A 196 0.21 9.79 -22.74
C LEU A 196 -0.59 9.46 -24.01
N SER A 197 -0.07 9.79 -25.19
CA SER A 197 -0.65 9.33 -26.44
C SER A 197 -0.34 7.84 -26.67
N ASP A 198 -1.17 7.15 -27.48
CA ASP A 198 -0.86 5.75 -27.85
C ASP A 198 0.42 5.66 -28.66
N ASP A 199 0.71 6.67 -29.50
CA ASP A 199 1.92 6.70 -30.31
C ASP A 199 3.20 6.86 -29.44
N ASP A 200 3.13 7.67 -28.38
CA ASP A 200 4.23 7.76 -27.40
C ASP A 200 4.45 6.40 -26.73
N ILE A 201 3.38 5.77 -26.24
CA ILE A 201 3.42 4.46 -25.58
C ILE A 201 4.02 3.40 -26.51
N MET A 202 3.63 3.39 -27.80
CA MET A 202 4.17 2.44 -28.78
C MET A 202 5.70 2.53 -28.94
N GLY A 203 6.31 3.66 -28.58
CA GLY A 203 7.74 3.86 -28.53
C GLY A 203 8.47 3.37 -27.28
N HIS A 204 7.76 2.99 -26.23
CA HIS A 204 8.34 2.69 -24.89
C HIS A 204 8.95 1.27 -24.75
N ARG A 205 9.14 0.57 -25.87
CA ARG A 205 9.84 -0.74 -25.91
C ARG A 205 9.18 -1.80 -25.02
N ARG A 206 9.91 -2.30 -23.99
CA ARG A 206 9.47 -3.43 -23.15
C ARG A 206 8.26 -3.14 -22.28
N ILE A 207 8.05 -1.89 -21.89
CA ILE A 207 6.93 -1.50 -21.03
C ILE A 207 5.65 -1.15 -21.81
N ALA A 208 5.80 -0.85 -23.12
CA ALA A 208 4.74 -0.37 -23.98
C ALA A 208 3.47 -1.23 -23.93
N LEU A 209 3.61 -2.55 -23.93
CA LEU A 209 2.46 -3.46 -23.89
C LEU A 209 1.65 -3.30 -22.60
N LEU A 210 2.32 -3.19 -21.46
CA LEU A 210 1.64 -2.97 -20.18
C LEU A 210 0.95 -1.60 -20.14
N GLU A 211 1.65 -0.55 -20.52
CA GLU A 211 1.12 0.82 -20.52
C GLU A 211 -0.10 0.95 -21.46
N PHE A 212 0.01 0.39 -22.67
CA PHE A 212 -1.09 0.40 -23.64
C PHE A 212 -2.34 -0.30 -23.08
N LEU A 213 -2.17 -1.47 -22.48
CA LEU A 213 -3.26 -2.23 -21.87
C LEU A 213 -3.88 -1.47 -20.69
N GLN A 214 -3.08 -1.04 -19.73
CA GLN A 214 -3.57 -0.35 -18.53
C GLN A 214 -4.30 0.95 -18.86
N LYS A 215 -3.86 1.66 -19.90
CA LYS A 215 -4.54 2.87 -20.38
C LYS A 215 -5.89 2.58 -21.01
N ASN A 216 -6.00 1.52 -21.84
CA ASN A 216 -7.09 1.36 -22.79
C ASN A 216 -8.13 0.29 -22.39
N ILE A 217 -7.77 -0.75 -21.62
CA ILE A 217 -8.60 -1.94 -21.36
C ILE A 217 -10.01 -1.63 -20.83
N ARG A 218 -10.16 -0.56 -20.06
CA ARG A 218 -11.44 -0.14 -19.49
C ARG A 218 -12.24 0.83 -20.37
N ARG A 219 -11.61 1.37 -21.42
CA ARG A 219 -12.14 2.47 -22.22
C ARG A 219 -12.49 2.06 -23.62
N ARG A 220 -11.87 1.00 -24.17
CA ARG A 220 -12.02 0.56 -25.57
C ARG A 220 -12.45 -0.89 -25.65
N ASP A 221 -13.13 -1.21 -26.76
CA ASP A 221 -13.38 -2.60 -27.13
C ASP A 221 -12.05 -3.29 -27.52
N LEU A 222 -11.91 -4.56 -27.19
CA LEU A 222 -10.70 -5.33 -27.52
C LEU A 222 -10.42 -5.38 -29.03
N MET A 223 -11.47 -5.36 -29.85
CA MET A 223 -11.32 -5.36 -31.33
C MET A 223 -10.58 -4.10 -31.82
N GLU A 224 -10.87 -2.94 -31.21
CA GLU A 224 -10.19 -1.68 -31.54
C GLU A 224 -8.71 -1.67 -31.14
N MET A 225 -8.34 -2.49 -30.18
CA MET A 225 -6.98 -2.59 -29.64
C MET A 225 -6.12 -3.62 -30.38
N THR A 226 -6.72 -4.50 -31.20
CA THR A 226 -6.06 -5.69 -31.75
C THR A 226 -4.81 -5.36 -32.56
N GLU A 227 -4.86 -4.36 -33.42
CA GLU A 227 -3.72 -3.99 -34.29
C GLU A 227 -2.51 -3.55 -33.44
N ASN A 228 -2.71 -2.66 -32.48
CA ASN A 228 -1.65 -2.20 -31.60
C ASN A 228 -1.10 -3.32 -30.70
N LEU A 229 -1.96 -4.19 -30.19
CA LEU A 229 -1.53 -5.37 -29.44
C LEU A 229 -0.63 -6.28 -30.28
N LEU A 230 -1.03 -6.57 -31.51
CA LEU A 230 -0.23 -7.38 -32.43
C LEU A 230 1.11 -6.73 -32.77
N ARG A 231 1.12 -5.41 -32.97
CA ARG A 231 2.35 -4.67 -33.23
C ARG A 231 3.33 -4.76 -32.04
N LEU A 232 2.82 -4.62 -30.82
CA LEU A 232 3.61 -4.72 -29.60
C LEU A 232 4.12 -6.14 -29.32
N LEU A 233 3.32 -7.14 -29.57
CA LEU A 233 3.73 -8.57 -29.47
C LEU A 233 4.81 -8.91 -30.48
N ARG A 234 4.63 -8.49 -31.74
CA ARG A 234 5.64 -8.71 -32.82
C ARG A 234 6.98 -8.01 -32.56
N ALA A 235 7.01 -6.98 -31.71
CA ALA A 235 8.25 -6.34 -31.29
C ALA A 235 9.18 -7.29 -30.47
N GLY A 236 8.67 -8.46 -30.03
CA GLY A 236 9.46 -9.53 -29.45
C GLY A 236 10.00 -9.25 -28.04
N TYR A 237 9.43 -8.28 -27.32
CA TYR A 237 9.86 -7.94 -25.97
C TYR A 237 9.14 -8.73 -24.87
N THR A 238 8.09 -9.50 -25.25
CA THR A 238 7.23 -10.22 -24.30
C THR A 238 7.79 -11.59 -24.00
N THR A 239 7.98 -11.92 -22.73
CA THR A 239 8.36 -13.26 -22.28
C THR A 239 7.14 -14.19 -22.21
N ASP A 240 7.37 -15.52 -22.17
CA ASP A 240 6.29 -16.51 -22.04
C ASP A 240 5.41 -16.29 -20.79
N SER A 241 6.01 -15.85 -19.69
CA SER A 241 5.27 -15.56 -18.45
C SER A 241 4.40 -14.32 -18.59
N GLN A 242 4.93 -13.25 -19.20
CA GLN A 242 4.18 -12.03 -19.50
C GLN A 242 3.06 -12.30 -20.50
N PHE A 243 3.33 -13.13 -21.52
CA PHE A 243 2.32 -13.50 -22.49
C PHE A 243 1.15 -14.27 -21.84
N ARG A 244 1.43 -15.24 -20.97
CA ARG A 244 0.36 -15.95 -20.22
C ARG A 244 -0.45 -15.01 -19.32
N ALA A 245 0.21 -14.07 -18.65
CA ALA A 245 -0.46 -13.06 -17.84
C ALA A 245 -1.32 -12.13 -18.70
N LEU A 246 -0.84 -11.73 -19.88
CA LEU A 246 -1.59 -10.96 -20.87
C LEU A 246 -2.90 -11.64 -21.28
N ILE A 247 -2.83 -12.90 -21.72
CA ILE A 247 -4.01 -13.63 -22.18
C ILE A 247 -5.04 -13.77 -21.06
N HIS A 248 -4.59 -14.08 -19.86
CA HIS A 248 -5.45 -14.12 -18.69
C HIS A 248 -6.12 -12.78 -18.41
N TYR A 249 -5.36 -11.70 -18.41
CA TYR A 249 -5.87 -10.34 -18.17
C TYR A 249 -6.87 -9.91 -19.25
N LEU A 250 -6.59 -10.18 -20.52
CA LEU A 250 -7.52 -9.86 -21.63
C LEU A 250 -8.83 -10.63 -21.50
N ALA A 251 -8.79 -11.89 -21.11
CA ALA A 251 -9.97 -12.72 -20.97
C ALA A 251 -10.83 -12.31 -19.75
N GLU A 252 -10.21 -11.92 -18.63
CA GLU A 252 -10.95 -11.55 -17.41
C GLU A 252 -11.42 -10.09 -17.40
N THR A 253 -10.62 -9.18 -17.95
CA THR A 253 -10.86 -7.73 -17.80
C THR A 253 -11.30 -7.08 -19.10
N GLY A 254 -10.97 -7.67 -20.24
CA GLY A 254 -11.25 -7.15 -21.55
C GLY A 254 -12.74 -7.14 -21.85
N ARG A 255 -13.21 -6.10 -22.57
CA ARG A 255 -14.61 -5.97 -22.99
C ARG A 255 -14.69 -6.05 -24.49
N THR A 256 -15.52 -6.97 -24.99
CA THR A 256 -15.84 -7.08 -26.41
C THR A 256 -17.15 -7.85 -26.59
N THR A 257 -17.90 -7.49 -27.63
CA THR A 257 -19.06 -8.24 -28.05
C THR A 257 -18.72 -9.45 -28.92
N GLN A 258 -17.45 -9.58 -29.34
CA GLN A 258 -16.98 -10.61 -30.28
C GLN A 258 -15.70 -11.31 -29.76
N PRO A 259 -15.72 -11.98 -28.59
CA PRO A 259 -14.53 -12.56 -27.99
C PRO A 259 -13.83 -13.58 -28.88
N GLU A 260 -14.59 -14.46 -29.54
CA GLU A 260 -14.00 -15.45 -30.46
C GLU A 260 -13.31 -14.81 -31.66
N ALA A 261 -13.92 -13.75 -32.24
CA ALA A 261 -13.33 -13.03 -33.38
C ALA A 261 -12.04 -12.33 -32.94
N PHE A 262 -12.02 -11.69 -31.78
CA PHE A 262 -10.85 -11.05 -31.20
C PHE A 262 -9.70 -12.05 -31.01
N PHE A 263 -9.93 -13.14 -30.29
CA PHE A 263 -8.86 -14.13 -30.05
C PHE A 263 -8.40 -14.83 -31.32
N ARG A 264 -9.29 -15.06 -32.29
CA ARG A 264 -8.92 -15.60 -33.63
C ARG A 264 -8.02 -14.62 -34.38
N GLN A 265 -8.35 -13.34 -34.40
CA GLN A 265 -7.55 -12.31 -35.05
C GLN A 265 -6.21 -12.13 -34.37
N LEU A 266 -6.20 -12.13 -33.03
CA LEU A 266 -4.98 -12.06 -32.24
C LEU A 266 -4.06 -13.26 -32.54
N ALA A 267 -4.61 -14.49 -32.60
CA ALA A 267 -3.90 -15.72 -32.97
C ALA A 267 -3.25 -15.65 -34.35
N GLY A 268 -3.97 -15.13 -35.34
CA GLY A 268 -3.46 -15.00 -36.71
C GLY A 268 -2.24 -14.10 -36.86
N GLY A 269 -1.94 -13.30 -35.84
CA GLY A 269 -0.76 -12.44 -35.81
C GLY A 269 0.37 -12.90 -34.91
N MET A 270 0.21 -14.04 -34.23
CA MET A 270 1.13 -14.62 -33.27
C MET A 270 2.05 -15.67 -33.90
N THR A 271 3.13 -15.98 -33.20
CA THR A 271 3.96 -17.15 -33.52
C THR A 271 3.22 -18.45 -33.17
N PRO A 272 3.52 -19.59 -33.82
CA PRO A 272 2.89 -20.88 -33.50
C PRO A 272 3.00 -21.28 -32.02
N ARG A 273 4.08 -20.85 -31.36
CA ARG A 273 4.29 -21.08 -29.94
C ARG A 273 3.33 -20.28 -29.05
N GLU A 274 3.18 -19.00 -29.34
CA GLU A 274 2.25 -18.09 -28.63
C GLU A 274 0.80 -18.52 -28.83
N GLU A 275 0.42 -18.87 -30.06
CA GLU A 275 -0.89 -19.39 -30.38
C GLU A 275 -1.23 -20.66 -29.59
N LYS A 276 -0.29 -21.61 -29.49
CA LYS A 276 -0.45 -22.82 -28.69
C LYS A 276 -0.61 -22.50 -27.19
N MET A 277 0.17 -21.55 -26.68
CA MET A 277 0.06 -21.13 -25.28
C MET A 277 -1.27 -20.45 -24.99
N MET A 278 -1.75 -19.60 -25.89
CA MET A 278 -3.04 -18.93 -25.78
C MET A 278 -4.20 -19.92 -25.76
N LYS A 279 -4.25 -20.84 -26.73
CA LYS A 279 -5.29 -21.88 -26.81
C LYS A 279 -5.34 -22.72 -25.54
N LYS A 280 -4.18 -23.18 -25.05
CA LYS A 280 -4.10 -23.94 -23.79
C LYS A 280 -4.63 -23.14 -22.58
N LYS A 281 -4.35 -21.85 -22.50
CA LYS A 281 -4.79 -21.01 -21.39
C LYS A 281 -6.32 -20.76 -21.44
N LEU A 282 -6.85 -20.44 -22.62
CA LEU A 282 -8.29 -20.23 -22.81
C LEU A 282 -9.08 -21.50 -22.48
N THR A 283 -8.68 -22.66 -22.96
CA THR A 283 -9.32 -23.93 -22.61
C THR A 283 -9.32 -24.22 -21.11
N LEU A 284 -8.23 -23.88 -20.40
CA LEU A 284 -8.17 -24.04 -18.96
C LEU A 284 -9.10 -23.07 -18.22
N MET A 285 -9.29 -21.87 -18.76
CA MET A 285 -10.22 -20.88 -18.18
C MET A 285 -11.66 -21.29 -18.39
N GLU A 286 -12.04 -21.70 -19.61
CA GLU A 286 -13.36 -22.25 -19.92
C GLU A 286 -13.69 -23.45 -19.00
N TRP A 287 -12.72 -24.34 -18.78
CA TRP A 287 -12.91 -25.47 -17.86
C TRP A 287 -13.09 -25.01 -16.40
N ALA A 288 -12.34 -23.99 -15.97
CA ALA A 288 -12.46 -23.45 -14.63
C ALA A 288 -13.80 -22.71 -14.40
N GLU A 289 -14.32 -22.02 -15.41
CA GLU A 289 -15.66 -21.41 -15.39
C GLU A 289 -16.75 -22.46 -15.29
N ILE A 290 -16.68 -23.53 -16.09
CA ILE A 290 -17.63 -24.66 -16.03
C ILE A 290 -17.62 -25.29 -14.63
N GLN A 291 -16.46 -25.56 -14.06
CA GLN A 291 -16.34 -26.15 -12.72
C GLN A 291 -16.86 -25.19 -11.62
N HIS A 292 -16.63 -23.88 -11.77
CA HIS A 292 -17.14 -22.89 -10.84
C HIS A 292 -18.68 -22.80 -10.89
N ASP A 293 -19.26 -22.80 -12.10
CA ASP A 293 -20.71 -22.77 -12.30
C ASP A 293 -21.38 -24.08 -11.83
N GLU A 294 -20.76 -25.24 -12.10
CA GLU A 294 -21.21 -26.53 -11.55
C GLU A 294 -21.16 -26.53 -10.03
N GLY A 295 -20.05 -26.12 -9.41
CA GLY A 295 -19.92 -26.02 -7.97
C GLY A 295 -20.90 -25.05 -7.31
N ARG A 296 -21.22 -23.94 -7.97
CA ARG A 296 -22.24 -22.99 -7.51
C ARG A 296 -23.64 -23.60 -7.59
N ASN A 297 -23.98 -24.25 -8.69
CA ASN A 297 -25.26 -24.91 -8.88
C ASN A 297 -25.45 -26.06 -7.88
N GLU A 298 -24.42 -26.88 -7.63
CA GLU A 298 -24.45 -27.92 -6.60
C GLU A 298 -24.60 -27.34 -5.18
N GLY A 299 -23.89 -26.23 -4.89
CA GLY A 299 -23.98 -25.52 -3.61
C GLY A 299 -25.37 -24.93 -3.36
N GLU A 300 -26.01 -24.36 -4.39
CA GLU A 300 -27.38 -23.83 -4.34
C GLU A 300 -28.38 -24.96 -4.15
N GLN A 301 -28.24 -26.08 -4.85
CA GLN A 301 -29.10 -27.26 -4.69
C GLN A 301 -28.96 -27.86 -3.29
N GLN A 302 -27.74 -28.06 -2.79
CA GLN A 302 -27.53 -28.60 -1.42
C GLN A 302 -28.09 -27.65 -0.37
N THR A 303 -27.99 -26.35 -0.54
CA THR A 303 -28.56 -25.36 0.39
C THR A 303 -30.07 -25.40 0.36
N THR A 304 -30.67 -25.47 -0.81
CA THR A 304 -32.13 -25.63 -1.00
C THR A 304 -32.66 -26.89 -0.36
N LEU A 305 -31.96 -28.03 -0.52
CA LEU A 305 -32.31 -29.28 0.13
C LEU A 305 -32.19 -29.23 1.67
N LYS A 306 -31.16 -28.52 2.19
CA LYS A 306 -31.02 -28.32 3.66
C LYS A 306 -32.16 -27.46 4.21
N ILE A 307 -32.53 -26.40 3.53
CA ILE A 307 -33.64 -25.52 3.92
C ILE A 307 -34.96 -26.32 3.87
N ALA A 308 -35.20 -27.09 2.81
CA ALA A 308 -36.38 -27.92 2.68
C ALA A 308 -36.51 -28.92 3.83
N ARG A 309 -35.43 -29.64 4.18
CA ARG A 309 -35.40 -30.58 5.33
C ARG A 309 -35.70 -29.89 6.65
N ALA A 310 -35.12 -28.73 6.89
CA ALA A 310 -35.35 -27.94 8.10
C ALA A 310 -36.82 -27.50 8.19
N LEU A 311 -37.43 -27.04 7.09
CA LEU A 311 -38.83 -26.63 7.08
C LEU A 311 -39.79 -27.82 7.26
N ILE A 312 -39.49 -28.97 6.69
CA ILE A 312 -40.25 -30.22 6.91
C ILE A 312 -40.19 -30.64 8.39
N SER A 313 -39.01 -30.61 9.00
CA SER A 313 -38.83 -30.97 10.43
C SER A 313 -39.58 -30.03 11.38
N HIS A 314 -39.83 -28.80 10.97
CA HIS A 314 -40.63 -27.82 11.73
C HIS A 314 -42.12 -27.85 11.39
N GLY A 315 -42.59 -28.84 10.61
CA GLY A 315 -44.00 -29.07 10.33
C GLY A 315 -44.63 -28.08 9.34
N VAL A 316 -43.81 -27.40 8.52
CA VAL A 316 -44.33 -26.50 7.46
C VAL A 316 -44.97 -27.30 6.35
N ALA A 317 -46.15 -26.86 5.85
CA ALA A 317 -46.87 -27.56 4.81
C ALA A 317 -46.06 -27.68 3.51
N LEU A 318 -45.99 -28.87 2.90
CA LEU A 318 -45.23 -29.17 1.69
C LEU A 318 -45.50 -28.19 0.54
N LYS A 319 -46.75 -27.73 0.40
CA LYS A 319 -47.13 -26.73 -0.62
C LYS A 319 -46.40 -25.39 -0.39
N THR A 320 -46.23 -24.97 0.85
CA THR A 320 -45.52 -23.72 1.19
C THR A 320 -44.03 -23.89 0.94
N ILE A 321 -43.47 -25.07 1.30
CA ILE A 321 -42.05 -25.38 1.05
C ILE A 321 -41.75 -25.41 -0.43
N ALA A 322 -42.61 -26.01 -1.26
CA ALA A 322 -42.51 -26.02 -2.70
C ALA A 322 -42.45 -24.60 -3.28
N GLN A 323 -43.33 -23.72 -2.82
CA GLN A 323 -43.36 -22.32 -3.26
C GLN A 323 -42.11 -21.51 -2.88
N THR A 324 -41.51 -21.83 -1.72
CA THR A 324 -40.35 -21.12 -1.18
C THR A 324 -39.03 -21.61 -1.80
N THR A 325 -38.93 -22.93 -2.02
CA THR A 325 -37.68 -23.59 -2.45
C THR A 325 -37.62 -23.87 -3.95
N GLY A 326 -38.77 -23.82 -4.67
CA GLY A 326 -38.87 -24.19 -6.07
C GLY A 326 -38.83 -25.69 -6.34
N LEU A 327 -38.75 -26.51 -5.30
CA LEU A 327 -38.76 -27.97 -5.40
C LEU A 327 -40.20 -28.49 -5.66
N SER A 328 -40.31 -29.54 -6.45
CA SER A 328 -41.59 -30.22 -6.65
C SER A 328 -42.10 -30.92 -5.41
N ILE A 329 -43.42 -31.15 -5.33
CA ILE A 329 -44.01 -31.89 -4.20
C ILE A 329 -43.50 -33.35 -4.13
N GLU A 330 -43.14 -33.93 -5.26
CA GLU A 330 -42.58 -35.27 -5.40
C GLU A 330 -41.17 -35.33 -4.78
N GLU A 331 -40.31 -34.38 -5.12
CA GLU A 331 -38.95 -34.24 -4.54
C GLU A 331 -39.01 -34.00 -3.00
N LEU A 332 -39.96 -33.17 -2.53
CA LEU A 332 -40.16 -32.94 -1.11
C LEU A 332 -40.69 -34.18 -0.38
N ALA A 333 -41.49 -35.02 -1.04
CA ALA A 333 -41.96 -36.29 -0.47
C ALA A 333 -40.83 -37.33 -0.34
N GLU A 334 -39.83 -37.31 -1.25
CA GLU A 334 -38.65 -38.16 -1.14
C GLU A 334 -37.72 -37.69 -0.02
N ILE A 335 -37.60 -36.39 0.20
CA ILE A 335 -36.79 -35.81 1.29
C ILE A 335 -37.38 -36.14 2.68
N ASN A 336 -38.71 -36.37 2.77
CA ASN A 336 -39.45 -36.65 3.99
C ASN A 336 -39.52 -38.16 4.34
N ARG A 337 -38.97 -39.01 3.50
CA ARG A 337 -38.82 -40.45 3.77
C ARG A 337 -37.53 -40.77 4.53
#